data_80dc623bb58c5ebf3948217ab2d292a9
#
_entry.id   80dc623bb58c5ebf3948217ab2d292a9
#
_cell.length_a   1.000
_cell.length_b   1.000
_cell.length_c   1.000
_cell.angle_alpha   90.00
_cell.angle_beta   90.00
_cell.angle_gamma   90.00
#
_symmetry.space_group_name_H-M   'P 1'
#
loop_
_entity.id
_entity.type
_entity.pdbx_description
1 polymer ?
#
loop_
_entity_poly.entity_id
_entity_poly.type
_entity_poly.pdbx_seq_one_letter_code
_entity_poly.pdbx_strand_id
1 'polypeptide(L)'
;REDNWNYARWLADMVPGFKKRVLLRVKARVSVGYDLSGMTLTADERTRTVHLDLPDKPVILSLEHDIDYYDLDEGVFNHFAPHELSAIEADAKRRIRDQVEEGGLFAKAGEQRAELVALVRALVEGKGWTFEEGTAVQDGRTRLKAEGGVLQGS
;
A
#
# COMPACT_ATOMS: atom_id res chain seq x y z
N ARG A 1 -0.37 1.58 -10.06
CA ARG A 1 0.86 1.56 -9.25
C ARG A 1 1.53 2.92 -9.33
N GLU A 2 1.61 3.61 -8.20
CA GLU A 2 2.27 4.91 -8.10
C GLU A 2 3.56 4.78 -7.29
N ASP A 3 4.65 5.22 -7.89
CA ASP A 3 5.95 5.30 -7.24
C ASP A 3 6.24 6.77 -6.94
N ASN A 4 6.53 7.09 -5.69
CA ASN A 4 6.90 8.43 -5.29
C ASN A 4 8.18 8.42 -4.46
N TRP A 5 9.10 9.32 -4.80
CA TRP A 5 10.31 9.55 -4.04
C TRP A 5 10.13 10.75 -3.12
N ASN A 6 10.08 10.50 -1.81
CA ASN A 6 9.99 11.54 -0.81
C ASN A 6 11.30 11.70 -0.04
N TYR A 7 11.67 12.95 0.19
CA TYR A 7 12.77 13.32 1.06
C TYR A 7 12.20 13.94 2.35
N ALA A 8 12.59 13.39 3.47
CA ALA A 8 12.26 13.96 4.77
C ALA A 8 13.53 14.21 5.58
N ARG A 9 13.58 15.34 6.27
CA ARG A 9 14.61 15.66 7.24
C ARG A 9 13.96 15.88 8.58
N TRP A 10 14.44 15.21 9.59
CA TRP A 10 14.01 15.45 10.96
C TRP A 10 15.10 15.17 11.98
N LEU A 11 14.95 15.77 13.15
CA LEU A 11 15.78 15.50 14.32
C LEU A 11 15.24 14.30 15.08
N ALA A 12 16.07 13.29 15.32
CA ALA A 12 15.72 12.13 16.11
C ALA A 12 15.85 12.40 17.62
N ASP A 13 15.22 13.48 18.06
CA ASP A 13 15.17 13.87 19.48
C ASP A 13 14.10 13.10 20.26
N MET A 14 13.24 12.38 19.55
CA MET A 14 11.97 11.89 20.07
C MET A 14 11.89 10.37 20.19
N VAL A 15 13.00 9.64 20.02
CA VAL A 15 13.03 8.21 20.28
C VAL A 15 13.07 7.96 21.76
N PRO A 16 12.08 7.26 22.38
CA PRO A 16 12.08 7.01 23.81
C PRO A 16 13.37 6.33 24.27
N GLY A 17 14.01 6.90 25.30
CA GLY A 17 15.30 6.42 25.81
C GLY A 17 16.55 6.94 25.10
N PHE A 18 16.38 7.79 24.10
CA PHE A 18 17.47 8.35 23.31
C PHE A 18 17.91 9.70 23.85
N LYS A 19 19.16 9.81 24.32
CA LYS A 19 19.73 11.03 24.86
C LYS A 19 20.57 11.82 23.85
N LYS A 20 20.75 11.29 22.64
CA LYS A 20 21.63 11.86 21.62
C LYS A 20 20.79 12.46 20.50
N ARG A 21 21.20 13.62 20.01
CA ARG A 21 20.58 14.30 18.89
C ARG A 21 21.24 13.92 17.59
N VAL A 22 20.48 13.42 16.65
CA VAL A 22 20.94 13.08 15.32
C VAL A 22 20.03 13.70 14.28
N LEU A 23 20.63 14.38 13.31
CA LEU A 23 19.92 14.81 12.13
C LEU A 23 19.88 13.66 11.11
N LEU A 24 18.70 13.24 10.74
CA LEU A 24 18.50 12.23 9.72
C LEU A 24 17.99 12.86 8.43
N ARG A 25 18.54 12.41 7.30
CA ARG A 25 17.94 12.59 6.00
C ARG A 25 17.43 11.24 5.52
N VAL A 26 16.12 11.14 5.34
CA VAL A 26 15.51 9.92 4.86
C VAL A 26 15.01 10.12 3.43
N LYS A 27 15.43 9.22 2.57
CA LYS A 27 14.99 9.11 1.20
C LYS A 27 14.17 7.84 1.09
N ALA A 28 12.92 7.97 0.68
CA ALA A 28 12.03 6.83 0.59
C ALA A 28 11.41 6.72 -0.80
N ARG A 29 11.33 5.50 -1.29
CA ARG A 29 10.56 5.13 -2.46
C ARG A 29 9.41 4.25 -2.02
N VAL A 30 8.20 4.69 -2.30
CA VAL A 30 6.98 4.01 -1.87
C VAL A 30 6.14 3.69 -3.09
N SER A 31 5.69 2.44 -3.18
CA SER A 31 4.75 1.97 -4.19
C SER A 31 3.43 1.67 -3.51
N VAL A 32 2.37 2.34 -3.93
CA VAL A 32 1.00 2.14 -3.44
C VAL A 32 0.14 1.57 -4.54
N GLY A 33 -0.72 0.65 -4.22
CA GLY A 33 -1.63 0.03 -5.16
C GLY A 33 -2.58 -0.95 -4.48
N TYR A 34 -3.12 -1.87 -5.25
CA TYR A 34 -4.03 -2.89 -4.74
C TYR A 34 -3.37 -4.26 -4.80
N ASP A 35 -3.56 -5.04 -3.75
CA ASP A 35 -3.19 -6.45 -3.75
C ASP A 35 -4.25 -7.22 -4.54
N LEU A 36 -3.89 -7.58 -5.77
CA LEU A 36 -4.80 -8.28 -6.69
C LEU A 36 -4.80 -9.80 -6.49
N SER A 37 -4.11 -10.33 -5.50
CA SER A 37 -4.09 -11.78 -5.22
C SER A 37 -5.48 -12.34 -4.89
N GLY A 38 -6.35 -11.52 -4.33
CA GLY A 38 -7.75 -11.85 -4.03
C GLY A 38 -8.75 -11.42 -5.12
N MET A 39 -8.29 -10.86 -6.23
CA MET A 39 -9.17 -10.47 -7.32
C MET A 39 -9.81 -11.70 -7.96
N THR A 40 -11.12 -11.61 -8.21
CA THR A 40 -11.83 -12.60 -9.00
C THR A 40 -12.61 -11.95 -10.13
N LEU A 41 -12.56 -12.55 -11.29
CA LEU A 41 -13.34 -12.17 -12.45
C LEU A 41 -14.10 -13.40 -12.94
N THR A 42 -15.40 -13.38 -12.86
CA THR A 42 -16.26 -14.50 -13.26
C THR A 42 -17.30 -14.04 -14.27
N ALA A 43 -17.61 -14.89 -15.22
CA ALA A 43 -18.64 -14.63 -16.20
C ALA A 43 -19.71 -15.74 -16.14
N ASP A 44 -20.96 -15.35 -15.97
CA ASP A 44 -22.10 -16.24 -16.05
C ASP A 44 -22.74 -16.06 -17.43
N GLU A 45 -22.58 -17.06 -18.31
CA GLU A 45 -23.10 -17.03 -19.67
C GLU A 45 -24.62 -17.11 -19.68
N ARG A 46 -25.22 -17.80 -18.72
CA ARG A 46 -26.64 -17.94 -18.62
C ARG A 46 -27.38 -16.63 -18.38
N THR A 47 -26.84 -15.82 -17.47
CA THR A 47 -27.37 -14.50 -17.14
C THR A 47 -26.72 -13.38 -17.92
N ARG A 48 -25.64 -13.67 -18.66
CA ARG A 48 -24.78 -12.69 -19.34
C ARG A 48 -24.30 -11.63 -18.38
N THR A 49 -23.77 -12.07 -17.24
CA THR A 49 -23.31 -11.19 -16.18
C THR A 49 -21.83 -11.45 -15.90
N VAL A 50 -21.06 -10.37 -15.82
CA VAL A 50 -19.64 -10.41 -15.39
C VAL A 50 -19.56 -9.84 -13.98
N HIS A 51 -19.01 -10.60 -13.08
CA HIS A 51 -18.71 -10.20 -11.70
C HIS A 51 -17.23 -9.95 -11.55
N LEU A 52 -16.87 -8.78 -11.04
CA LEU A 52 -15.51 -8.39 -10.73
C LEU A 52 -15.42 -8.05 -9.25
N ASP A 53 -14.65 -8.85 -8.52
CA ASP A 53 -14.33 -8.57 -7.12
C ASP A 53 -12.92 -8.03 -7.02
N LEU A 54 -12.79 -6.79 -6.57
CA LEU A 54 -11.53 -6.10 -6.33
C LEU A 54 -11.42 -5.66 -4.88
N PRO A 55 -10.22 -5.61 -4.32
CA PRO A 55 -10.01 -4.96 -3.03
C PRO A 55 -10.50 -3.51 -3.06
N ASP A 56 -11.13 -3.07 -2.00
CA ASP A 56 -11.65 -1.70 -1.88
C ASP A 56 -10.61 -0.70 -1.36
N LYS A 57 -9.56 -1.19 -0.70
CA LYS A 57 -8.54 -0.36 -0.06
C LYS A 57 -7.17 -0.56 -0.69
N PRO A 58 -6.48 0.53 -1.02
CA PRO A 58 -5.10 0.45 -1.43
C PRO A 58 -4.18 0.07 -0.26
N VAL A 59 -3.05 -0.51 -0.59
CA VAL A 59 -2.00 -0.91 0.36
C VAL A 59 -0.64 -0.45 -0.13
N ILE A 60 0.31 -0.36 0.79
CA ILE A 60 1.71 -0.15 0.44
C ILE A 60 2.25 -1.49 -0.10
N LEU A 61 2.59 -1.52 -1.37
CA LEU A 61 3.12 -2.70 -2.05
C LEU A 61 4.62 -2.87 -1.78
N SER A 62 5.34 -1.77 -1.74
CA SER A 62 6.77 -1.76 -1.43
C SER A 62 7.17 -0.45 -0.76
N LEU A 63 8.11 -0.55 0.14
CA LEU A 63 8.72 0.57 0.83
C LEU A 63 10.24 0.35 0.85
N GLU A 64 10.94 1.14 0.08
CA GLU A 64 12.40 1.21 0.09
C GLU A 64 12.81 2.51 0.77
N HIS A 65 13.79 2.45 1.64
CA HIS A 65 14.30 3.64 2.32
C HIS A 65 15.81 3.61 2.38
N ASP A 66 16.37 4.81 2.37
CA ASP A 66 17.78 5.07 2.57
C ASP A 66 17.89 6.17 3.62
N ILE A 67 18.67 5.91 4.65
CA ILE A 67 18.82 6.81 5.78
C ILE A 67 20.27 7.29 5.83
N ASP A 68 20.45 8.59 5.64
CA ASP A 68 21.72 9.25 5.86
C ASP A 68 21.74 9.87 7.25
N TYR A 69 22.73 9.52 8.01
CA TYR A 69 22.93 10.06 9.35
C TYR A 69 23.87 11.25 9.28
N TYR A 70 23.43 12.40 9.81
CA TYR A 70 24.26 13.57 9.99
C TYR A 70 24.57 13.73 11.48
N ASP A 71 25.84 13.72 11.79
CA ASP A 71 26.32 13.93 13.14
C ASP A 71 26.27 15.44 13.45
N LEU A 72 25.55 15.84 14.50
CA LEU A 72 25.52 17.23 14.97
C LEU A 72 26.70 17.56 15.87
N ASP A 73 27.27 16.56 16.52
CA ASP A 73 28.49 16.66 17.35
C ASP A 73 29.49 15.62 16.85
N GLU A 74 30.74 16.03 16.63
CA GLU A 74 31.79 15.12 16.16
C GLU A 74 31.92 13.90 17.08
N GLY A 75 31.79 12.71 16.51
CA GLY A 75 31.95 11.43 17.20
C GLY A 75 30.69 10.84 17.83
N VAL A 76 29.56 11.50 17.79
CA VAL A 76 28.30 10.96 18.32
C VAL A 76 27.86 9.69 17.56
N PHE A 77 28.07 9.64 16.26
CA PHE A 77 27.72 8.49 15.41
C PHE A 77 28.46 7.21 15.84
N ASN A 78 29.71 7.31 16.23
CA ASN A 78 30.54 6.17 16.68
C ASN A 78 30.08 5.60 18.02
N HIS A 79 29.22 6.30 18.75
CA HIS A 79 28.73 5.89 20.07
C HIS A 79 27.33 5.26 20.05
N PHE A 80 26.70 5.09 18.86
CA PHE A 80 25.42 4.41 18.74
C PHE A 80 25.58 2.90 18.85
N ALA A 81 24.88 2.30 19.79
CA ALA A 81 24.75 0.85 19.86
C ALA A 81 23.86 0.31 18.71
N PRO A 82 24.05 -0.94 18.26
CA PRO A 82 23.23 -1.51 17.19
C PRO A 82 21.72 -1.43 17.44
N HIS A 83 21.29 -1.59 18.68
CA HIS A 83 19.86 -1.49 19.04
C HIS A 83 19.31 -0.06 18.92
N GLU A 84 20.15 0.94 19.14
CA GLU A 84 19.79 2.35 18.95
C GLU A 84 19.59 2.68 17.48
N LEU A 85 20.47 2.19 16.60
CA LEU A 85 20.35 2.34 15.15
C LEU A 85 19.09 1.64 14.62
N SER A 86 18.80 0.45 15.12
CA SER A 86 17.56 -0.29 14.77
C SER A 86 16.30 0.47 15.20
N ALA A 87 16.33 1.12 16.36
CA ALA A 87 15.21 1.95 16.83
C ALA A 87 14.99 3.18 15.93
N ILE A 88 16.08 3.81 15.49
CA ILE A 88 16.02 4.95 14.55
C ILE A 88 15.42 4.52 13.22
N GLU A 89 15.86 3.39 12.67
CA GLU A 89 15.34 2.86 11.42
C GLU A 89 13.85 2.52 11.51
N ALA A 90 13.43 1.90 12.62
CA ALA A 90 12.02 1.57 12.85
C ALA A 90 11.15 2.84 12.95
N ASP A 91 11.64 3.87 13.65
CA ASP A 91 10.95 5.16 13.74
C ASP A 91 10.86 5.86 12.39
N ALA A 92 11.93 5.83 11.61
CA ALA A 92 11.95 6.38 10.26
C ALA A 92 10.93 5.69 9.34
N LYS A 93 10.87 4.37 9.35
CA LYS A 93 9.88 3.61 8.58
C LYS A 93 8.45 3.95 8.98
N ARG A 94 8.18 4.06 10.28
CA ARG A 94 6.86 4.43 10.78
C ARG A 94 6.44 5.80 10.27
N ARG A 95 7.32 6.80 10.36
CA ARG A 95 7.07 8.16 9.88
C ARG A 95 6.83 8.22 8.37
N ILE A 96 7.57 7.43 7.60
CA ILE A 96 7.35 7.32 6.15
C ILE A 96 5.95 6.77 5.88
N ARG A 97 5.54 5.71 6.56
CA ARG A 97 4.19 5.14 6.42
C ARG A 97 3.10 6.15 6.77
N ASP A 98 3.24 6.84 7.89
CA ASP A 98 2.30 7.87 8.32
C ASP A 98 2.19 8.98 7.25
N GLN A 99 3.31 9.43 6.70
CA GLN A 99 3.31 10.42 5.63
C GLN A 99 2.68 9.92 4.33
N VAL A 100 2.83 8.64 4.01
CA VAL A 100 2.19 8.03 2.85
C VAL A 100 0.68 7.96 3.05
N GLU A 101 0.23 7.57 4.25
CA GLU A 101 -1.20 7.52 4.58
C GLU A 101 -1.87 8.89 4.56
N GLU A 102 -1.18 9.92 5.05
CA GLU A 102 -1.65 11.31 5.02
C GLU A 102 -1.50 11.96 3.64
N GLY A 103 -0.62 11.41 2.79
CA GLY A 103 -0.36 11.92 1.44
C GLY A 103 -1.42 11.49 0.43
N GLY A 104 -1.36 12.08 -0.76
CA GLY A 104 -2.32 11.83 -1.82
C GLY A 104 -2.16 10.49 -2.57
N LEU A 105 -1.19 9.64 -2.22
CA LEU A 105 -0.91 8.39 -2.95
C LEU A 105 -2.07 7.39 -2.86
N PHE A 106 -2.67 7.23 -1.69
CA PHE A 106 -3.84 6.36 -1.51
C PHE A 106 -5.04 6.87 -2.29
N ALA A 107 -5.29 8.17 -2.25
CA ALA A 107 -6.37 8.79 -3.03
C ALA A 107 -6.16 8.58 -4.54
N LYS A 108 -4.94 8.79 -5.02
CA LYS A 108 -4.58 8.59 -6.43
C LYS A 108 -4.73 7.14 -6.87
N ALA A 109 -4.31 6.19 -6.03
CA ALA A 109 -4.55 4.78 -6.28
C ALA A 109 -6.05 4.45 -6.38
N GLY A 110 -6.88 5.08 -5.53
CA GLY A 110 -8.34 4.97 -5.60
C GLY A 110 -8.94 5.50 -6.89
N GLU A 111 -8.45 6.62 -7.38
CA GLU A 111 -8.86 7.17 -8.68
C GLU A 111 -8.52 6.22 -9.84
N GLN A 112 -7.32 5.67 -9.86
CA GLN A 112 -6.89 4.70 -10.87
C GLN A 112 -7.73 3.41 -10.81
N ARG A 113 -8.09 2.95 -9.61
CA ARG A 113 -9.01 1.82 -9.45
C ARG A 113 -10.36 2.12 -10.08
N ALA A 114 -10.92 3.29 -9.79
CA ALA A 114 -12.21 3.71 -10.34
C ALA A 114 -12.19 3.79 -11.88
N GLU A 115 -11.11 4.31 -12.45
CA GLU A 115 -10.92 4.35 -13.90
C GLU A 115 -10.86 2.94 -14.52
N LEU A 116 -10.14 2.02 -13.89
CA LEU A 116 -10.06 0.64 -14.35
C LEU A 116 -11.43 -0.04 -14.30
N VAL A 117 -12.16 0.12 -13.22
CA VAL A 117 -13.50 -0.43 -13.06
C VAL A 117 -14.46 0.15 -14.11
N ALA A 118 -14.41 1.45 -14.35
CA ALA A 118 -15.21 2.11 -15.37
C ALA A 118 -14.91 1.58 -16.78
N LEU A 119 -13.63 1.33 -17.09
CA LEU A 119 -13.22 0.76 -18.36
C LEU A 119 -13.77 -0.66 -18.55
N VAL A 120 -13.61 -1.52 -17.53
CA VAL A 120 -14.13 -2.90 -17.57
C VAL A 120 -15.65 -2.91 -17.72
N ARG A 121 -16.34 -2.07 -16.97
CA ARG A 121 -17.79 -1.89 -17.08
C ARG A 121 -18.20 -1.51 -18.51
N ALA A 122 -17.56 -0.53 -19.09
CA ALA A 122 -17.86 -0.07 -20.45
C ALA A 122 -17.65 -1.18 -21.48
N LEU A 123 -16.60 -1.98 -21.36
CA LEU A 123 -16.32 -3.11 -22.24
C LEU A 123 -17.39 -4.21 -22.13
N VAL A 124 -17.80 -4.53 -20.90
CA VAL A 124 -18.82 -5.56 -20.62
C VAL A 124 -20.19 -5.11 -21.12
N GLU A 125 -20.62 -3.91 -20.76
CA GLU A 125 -21.92 -3.35 -21.15
C GLU A 125 -22.00 -3.08 -22.65
N GLY A 126 -20.88 -2.70 -23.27
CA GLY A 126 -20.78 -2.53 -24.72
C GLY A 126 -21.02 -3.81 -25.52
N LYS A 127 -20.89 -4.97 -24.90
CA LYS A 127 -21.23 -6.27 -25.48
C LYS A 127 -22.64 -6.76 -25.13
N GLY A 128 -23.41 -5.94 -24.45
CA GLY A 128 -24.77 -6.26 -24.05
C GLY A 128 -24.85 -7.16 -22.81
N TRP A 129 -23.76 -7.25 -22.03
CA TRP A 129 -23.71 -7.98 -20.78
C TRP A 129 -23.93 -7.05 -19.59
N THR A 130 -24.30 -7.61 -18.46
CA THR A 130 -24.39 -6.88 -17.20
C THR A 130 -23.09 -6.95 -16.44
N PHE A 131 -22.65 -5.84 -15.87
CA PHE A 131 -21.47 -5.77 -15.03
C PHE A 131 -21.87 -5.58 -13.56
N GLU A 132 -21.34 -6.42 -12.71
CA GLU A 132 -21.49 -6.33 -11.26
C GLU A 132 -20.12 -6.23 -10.59
N GLU A 133 -19.98 -5.23 -9.73
CA GLU A 133 -18.78 -5.01 -8.92
C GLU A 133 -19.02 -5.50 -7.50
N GLY A 134 -18.12 -6.32 -7.00
CA GLY A 134 -18.07 -6.74 -5.62
C GLY A 134 -16.79 -6.28 -4.95
N THR A 135 -16.71 -6.48 -3.64
CA THR A 135 -15.53 -6.20 -2.85
C THR A 135 -14.82 -7.49 -2.49
N ALA A 136 -13.60 -7.67 -3.01
CA ALA A 136 -12.72 -8.72 -2.55
C ALA A 136 -12.18 -8.35 -1.17
N VAL A 137 -12.54 -9.12 -0.17
CA VAL A 137 -11.94 -8.96 1.16
C VAL A 137 -10.55 -9.60 1.14
N GLN A 138 -9.57 -8.87 1.59
CA GLN A 138 -8.17 -9.33 1.67
C GLN A 138 -7.96 -10.42 2.75
N ASP A 139 -9.04 -10.95 3.31
CA ASP A 139 -9.01 -11.98 4.32
C ASP A 139 -9.15 -13.36 3.63
N GLY A 140 -8.24 -14.29 3.94
CA GLY A 140 -8.24 -15.64 3.41
C GLY A 140 -9.57 -16.41 3.58
N ARG A 141 -10.42 -15.99 4.50
CA ARG A 141 -11.74 -16.55 4.73
C ARG A 141 -12.73 -16.24 3.59
N THR A 142 -12.61 -15.05 3.01
CA THR A 142 -13.53 -14.64 1.96
C THR A 142 -13.17 -15.24 0.60
N ARG A 143 -11.88 -15.50 0.38
CA ARG A 143 -11.43 -16.24 -0.79
C ARG A 143 -12.07 -17.62 -0.88
N LEU A 144 -12.10 -18.36 0.24
CA LEU A 144 -12.75 -19.67 0.32
C LEU A 144 -14.26 -19.60 0.07
N LYS A 145 -14.92 -18.54 0.56
CA LYS A 145 -16.35 -18.32 0.37
C LYS A 145 -16.68 -17.95 -1.07
N ALA A 146 -15.84 -17.16 -1.74
CA ALA A 146 -16.00 -16.84 -3.15
C ALA A 146 -15.81 -18.08 -4.04
N GLU A 147 -14.84 -18.92 -3.76
CA GLU A 147 -14.62 -20.21 -4.45
C GLU A 147 -15.79 -21.16 -4.22
N GLY A 148 -16.32 -21.24 -3.00
CA GLY A 148 -17.49 -22.03 -2.67
C GLY A 148 -18.75 -21.56 -3.41
N GLY A 149 -18.90 -20.25 -3.60
CA GLY A 149 -19.99 -19.65 -4.38
C GLY A 149 -19.91 -19.97 -5.86
N VAL A 150 -18.72 -20.00 -6.42
CA VAL A 150 -18.46 -20.37 -7.82
C VAL A 150 -18.75 -21.86 -8.07
N LEU A 151 -18.39 -22.73 -7.14
CA LEU A 151 -18.63 -24.18 -7.23
C LEU A 151 -20.13 -24.54 -7.10
N GLN A 152 -20.92 -23.73 -6.39
CA GLN A 152 -22.35 -23.92 -6.23
C GLN A 152 -23.17 -23.38 -7.41
N GLY A 153 -22.59 -22.56 -8.27
CA GLY A 153 -23.22 -21.99 -9.46
C GLY A 153 -23.05 -22.83 -10.73
N SER A 154 -22.44 -23.98 -10.63
CA SER A 154 -22.25 -24.91 -11.77
C SER A 154 -23.32 -25.96 -11.91
#